data_44805526aa465a8f54a324e400ece19b
#
_entry.id   44805526aa465a8f54a324e400ece19b
#
_cell.length_a   1.000
_cell.length_b   1.000
_cell.length_c   1.000
_cell.angle_alpha   90.00
_cell.angle_beta   90.00
_cell.angle_gamma   90.00
#
_symmetry.space_group_name_H-M   'P 1'
#
loop_
_entity.id
_entity.type
_entity.pdbx_description
1 polymer ?
#
loop_
_entity_poly.entity_id
_entity_poly.type
_entity_poly.pdbx_seq_one_letter_code
_entity_poly.pdbx_strand_id
1 'polypeptide(L)'
;DDYVDFAKEVAKKVGLNPDDSRGILVCGSGVGMDVAANKFRAVRSVLAISPDHVYEARHDDNVNVLSIAANFTNESDAQKIVGTFLETPFEKEERYQRRLNKIEQIENEQL
;
A
#
# COMPACT_ATOMS: atom_id res chain seq x y z
N ASP A 1 5.85 20.97 -7.32
CA ASP A 1 6.02 19.89 -6.36
C ASP A 1 6.01 18.55 -7.07
N ASP A 2 6.96 17.74 -6.72
CA ASP A 2 7.05 16.40 -7.29
C ASP A 2 6.12 15.44 -6.57
N TYR A 3 5.65 14.43 -7.31
CA TYR A 3 4.84 13.36 -6.71
C TYR A 3 5.57 12.67 -5.55
N VAL A 4 6.89 12.63 -5.58
CA VAL A 4 7.70 12.03 -4.52
C VAL A 4 7.46 12.71 -3.17
N ASP A 5 7.28 14.03 -3.17
CA ASP A 5 7.05 14.80 -1.95
C ASP A 5 5.72 14.42 -1.29
N PHE A 6 4.67 14.20 -2.09
CA PHE A 6 3.37 13.76 -1.59
C PHE A 6 3.44 12.33 -1.06
N ALA A 7 4.09 11.44 -1.82
CA ALA A 7 4.27 10.05 -1.37
C ALA A 7 5.03 9.98 -0.06
N LYS A 8 6.07 10.81 0.10
CA LYS A 8 6.87 10.90 1.33
C LYS A 8 6.00 11.27 2.53
N GLU A 9 5.15 12.29 2.39
CA GLU A 9 4.30 12.74 3.50
C GLU A 9 3.33 11.66 3.96
N VAL A 10 2.68 10.99 3.02
CA VAL A 10 1.74 9.91 3.33
C VAL A 10 2.48 8.72 3.95
N ALA A 11 3.59 8.30 3.35
CA ALA A 11 4.36 7.16 3.81
C ALA A 11 4.90 7.36 5.23
N LYS A 12 5.39 8.56 5.54
CA LYS A 12 5.88 8.86 6.89
C LYS A 12 4.78 8.71 7.93
N LYS A 13 3.58 9.21 7.65
CA LYS A 13 2.46 9.10 8.58
C LYS A 13 2.00 7.66 8.76
N VAL A 14 1.90 6.92 7.66
CA VAL A 14 1.51 5.50 7.73
C VAL A 14 2.56 4.70 8.49
N GLY A 15 3.84 4.95 8.24
CA GLY A 15 4.94 4.24 8.90
C GLY A 15 4.99 4.42 10.41
N LEU A 16 4.45 5.53 10.93
CA LEU A 16 4.38 5.77 12.37
C LEU A 16 3.34 4.89 13.07
N ASN A 17 2.32 4.45 12.34
CA ASN A 17 1.26 3.61 12.88
C ASN A 17 0.80 2.63 11.81
N PRO A 18 1.66 1.69 11.39
CA PRO A 18 1.47 0.93 10.16
C PRO A 18 0.29 -0.04 10.20
N ASP A 19 -0.13 -0.48 11.37
CA ASP A 19 -1.25 -1.44 11.47
C ASP A 19 -2.61 -0.75 11.48
N ASP A 20 -2.67 0.52 11.90
CA ASP A 20 -3.94 1.23 12.06
C ASP A 20 -4.13 2.38 11.06
N SER A 21 -3.08 2.73 10.31
CA SER A 21 -3.15 3.80 9.32
C SER A 21 -3.19 3.24 7.92
N ARG A 22 -3.92 3.92 7.03
CA ARG A 22 -3.99 3.57 5.63
C ARG A 22 -3.84 4.81 4.78
N GLY A 23 -2.92 4.76 3.83
CA GLY A 23 -2.66 5.88 2.91
C GLY A 23 -3.16 5.58 1.51
N ILE A 24 -3.60 6.63 0.81
CA ILE A 24 -4.05 6.52 -0.56
C ILE A 24 -3.30 7.56 -1.39
N LEU A 25 -2.66 7.11 -2.47
CA LEU A 25 -1.90 7.93 -3.38
C LEU A 25 -2.48 7.80 -4.78
N VAL A 26 -2.65 8.93 -5.45
CA VAL A 26 -3.19 8.95 -6.81
C VAL A 26 -2.25 9.74 -7.70
N CYS A 27 -1.82 9.15 -8.81
CA CYS A 27 -1.10 9.87 -9.86
C CYS A 27 -1.35 9.21 -11.21
N GLY A 28 -0.78 9.76 -12.27
CA GLY A 28 -1.06 9.30 -13.63
C GLY A 28 -0.89 7.81 -13.83
N SER A 29 0.34 7.30 -13.66
CA SER A 29 0.63 5.88 -13.79
C SER A 29 0.54 5.12 -12.47
N GLY A 30 0.60 5.82 -11.35
CA GLY A 30 0.64 5.23 -10.01
C GLY A 30 1.98 4.61 -9.63
N VAL A 31 2.86 4.36 -10.60
CA VAL A 31 4.10 3.60 -10.40
C VAL A 31 5.10 4.36 -9.52
N GLY A 32 5.36 5.63 -9.84
CA GLY A 32 6.37 6.40 -9.11
C GLY A 32 6.02 6.60 -7.65
N MET A 33 4.77 6.89 -7.34
CA MET A 33 4.30 7.01 -5.97
C MET A 33 4.39 5.69 -5.21
N ASP A 34 4.06 4.59 -5.88
CA ASP A 34 4.15 3.26 -5.30
C ASP A 34 5.60 2.91 -4.95
N VAL A 35 6.51 3.16 -5.88
CA VAL A 35 7.94 2.94 -5.65
C VAL A 35 8.45 3.78 -4.49
N ALA A 36 8.11 5.09 -4.48
CA ALA A 36 8.55 5.99 -3.43
C ALA A 36 8.02 5.58 -2.06
N ALA A 37 6.73 5.24 -1.97
CA ALA A 37 6.12 4.83 -0.71
C ALA A 37 6.80 3.58 -0.14
N ASN A 38 7.15 2.63 -0.98
CA ASN A 38 7.79 1.38 -0.56
C ASN A 38 9.23 1.55 -0.09
N LYS A 39 9.81 2.74 -0.18
CA LYS A 39 11.13 3.02 0.38
C LYS A 39 11.11 3.30 1.88
N PHE A 40 9.93 3.45 2.46
CA PHE A 40 9.79 3.81 3.87
C PHE A 40 9.57 2.57 4.72
N ARG A 41 10.20 2.57 5.90
CA ARG A 41 10.08 1.47 6.87
C ARG A 41 8.62 1.24 7.24
N ALA A 42 8.21 -0.03 7.29
CA ALA A 42 6.87 -0.47 7.68
C ALA A 42 5.75 -0.05 6.71
N VAL A 43 6.10 0.49 5.55
CA VAL A 43 5.14 0.84 4.51
C VAL A 43 5.11 -0.27 3.46
N ARG A 44 3.91 -0.77 3.19
CA ARG A 44 3.66 -1.77 2.17
C ARG A 44 2.63 -1.20 1.21
N SER A 45 3.12 -0.67 0.10
CA SER A 45 2.28 -0.03 -0.91
C SER A 45 2.01 -0.98 -2.07
N VAL A 46 0.79 -0.95 -2.57
CA VAL A 46 0.38 -1.73 -3.74
C VAL A 46 -0.19 -0.81 -4.80
N LEU A 47 0.23 -1.03 -6.05
CA LEU A 47 -0.42 -0.41 -7.21
C LEU A 47 -1.60 -1.30 -7.59
N ALA A 48 -2.82 -0.83 -7.32
CA ALA A 48 -4.01 -1.64 -7.50
C ALA A 48 -4.44 -1.69 -8.96
N ILE A 49 -4.82 -2.88 -9.42
CA ILE A 49 -5.34 -3.10 -10.77
C ILE A 49 -6.82 -3.46 -10.76
N SER A 50 -7.34 -3.96 -9.65
CA SER A 50 -8.75 -4.33 -9.53
C SER A 50 -9.14 -4.45 -8.06
N PRO A 51 -10.44 -4.47 -7.74
CA PRO A 51 -10.90 -4.75 -6.38
C PRO A 51 -10.43 -6.12 -5.86
N ASP A 52 -10.48 -7.16 -6.70
CA ASP A 52 -10.02 -8.49 -6.29
C ASP A 52 -8.54 -8.52 -5.96
N HIS A 53 -7.73 -7.82 -6.74
CA HIS A 53 -6.29 -7.71 -6.51
C HIS A 53 -6.00 -7.03 -5.17
N VAL A 54 -6.67 -5.91 -4.88
CA VAL A 54 -6.43 -5.19 -3.63
C VAL A 54 -7.00 -5.95 -2.43
N TYR A 55 -8.04 -6.74 -2.62
CA TYR A 55 -8.56 -7.62 -1.57
C TYR A 55 -7.46 -8.60 -1.13
N GLU A 56 -6.83 -9.29 -2.08
CA GLU A 56 -5.75 -10.22 -1.76
C GLU A 56 -4.55 -9.52 -1.12
N ALA A 57 -4.21 -8.34 -1.62
CA ALA A 57 -3.10 -7.56 -1.06
C ALA A 57 -3.35 -7.21 0.42
N ARG A 58 -4.57 -6.82 0.77
CA ARG A 58 -4.94 -6.56 2.14
C ARG A 58 -4.97 -7.83 2.98
N HIS A 59 -5.67 -8.84 2.47
CA HIS A 59 -5.91 -10.09 3.18
C HIS A 59 -4.62 -10.84 3.50
N ASP A 60 -3.73 -10.94 2.50
CA ASP A 60 -2.53 -11.77 2.61
C ASP A 60 -1.29 -10.99 3.09
N ASP A 61 -1.15 -9.75 2.65
CA ASP A 61 0.11 -9.01 2.76
C ASP A 61 0.01 -7.75 3.61
N ASN A 62 -1.14 -7.47 4.18
CA ASN A 62 -1.36 -6.32 5.06
C ASN A 62 -0.82 -5.01 4.46
N VAL A 63 -1.12 -4.79 3.18
CA VAL A 63 -0.69 -3.54 2.54
C VAL A 63 -1.40 -2.36 3.19
N ASN A 64 -0.66 -1.31 3.46
CA ASN A 64 -1.17 -0.14 4.18
C ASN A 64 -1.16 1.15 3.35
N VAL A 65 -0.66 1.10 2.13
CA VAL A 65 -0.75 2.21 1.18
C VAL A 65 -1.28 1.67 -0.15
N LEU A 66 -2.24 2.39 -0.70
CA LEU A 66 -2.84 2.08 -1.99
C LEU A 66 -2.42 3.16 -2.98
N SER A 67 -1.80 2.75 -4.09
CA SER A 67 -1.48 3.65 -5.19
C SER A 67 -2.45 3.39 -6.34
N ILE A 68 -3.03 4.46 -6.88
CA ILE A 68 -4.00 4.38 -7.97
C ILE A 68 -3.45 5.10 -9.20
N ALA A 69 -3.54 4.42 -10.35
CA ALA A 69 -3.13 4.95 -11.64
C ALA A 69 -4.33 5.65 -12.30
N ALA A 70 -4.42 6.96 -12.16
CA ALA A 70 -5.56 7.73 -12.68
C ALA A 70 -5.75 7.58 -14.19
N ASN A 71 -4.64 7.40 -14.93
CA ASN A 71 -4.71 7.25 -16.39
C ASN A 71 -5.23 5.89 -16.84
N PHE A 72 -5.26 4.90 -15.95
CA PHE A 72 -5.63 3.52 -16.29
C PHE A 72 -6.81 2.98 -15.48
N THR A 73 -7.42 3.84 -14.65
CA THR A 73 -8.48 3.41 -13.73
C THR A 73 -9.67 4.36 -13.88
N ASN A 74 -10.83 3.85 -14.25
CA ASN A 74 -12.03 4.69 -14.31
C ASN A 74 -12.57 4.96 -12.90
N GLU A 75 -13.43 5.95 -12.77
CA GLU A 75 -13.95 6.39 -11.47
C GLU A 75 -14.68 5.28 -10.72
N SER A 76 -15.49 4.50 -11.41
CA SER A 76 -16.26 3.41 -10.81
C SER A 76 -15.33 2.36 -10.21
N ASP A 77 -14.30 1.96 -10.94
CA ASP A 77 -13.31 0.99 -10.46
C ASP A 77 -12.48 1.56 -9.31
N ALA A 78 -12.10 2.84 -9.40
CA ALA A 78 -11.36 3.50 -8.35
C ALA A 78 -12.13 3.50 -7.03
N GLN A 79 -13.43 3.78 -7.06
CA GLN A 79 -14.28 3.76 -5.88
C GLN A 79 -14.34 2.37 -5.26
N LYS A 80 -14.47 1.33 -6.08
CA LYS A 80 -14.51 -0.05 -5.59
C LYS A 80 -13.17 -0.48 -5.00
N ILE A 81 -12.07 -0.10 -5.64
CA ILE A 81 -10.72 -0.38 -5.17
C ILE A 81 -10.49 0.28 -3.80
N VAL A 82 -10.82 1.56 -3.67
CA VAL A 82 -10.67 2.29 -2.41
C VAL A 82 -11.53 1.66 -1.31
N GLY A 83 -12.79 1.36 -1.60
CA GLY A 83 -13.69 0.73 -0.62
C GLY A 83 -13.15 -0.60 -0.14
N THR A 84 -12.70 -1.44 -1.06
CA THR A 84 -12.11 -2.75 -0.72
C THR A 84 -10.87 -2.59 0.12
N PHE A 85 -10.00 -1.64 -0.23
CA PHE A 85 -8.78 -1.37 0.53
C PHE A 85 -9.08 -0.95 1.98
N LEU A 86 -10.08 -0.10 2.16
CA LEU A 86 -10.42 0.41 3.50
C LEU A 86 -11.17 -0.61 4.35
N GLU A 87 -11.93 -1.50 3.73
CA GLU A 87 -12.81 -2.43 4.45
C GLU A 87 -12.20 -3.80 4.72
N THR A 88 -11.16 -4.19 3.98
CA THR A 88 -10.60 -5.53 4.10
C THR A 88 -9.56 -5.61 5.21
N PRO A 89 -9.78 -6.44 6.24
CA PRO A 89 -8.78 -6.64 7.29
C PRO A 89 -7.65 -7.57 6.81
N PHE A 90 -6.52 -7.51 7.51
CA PHE A 90 -5.46 -8.48 7.33
C PHE A 90 -5.85 -9.79 8.02
N GLU A 91 -5.69 -10.90 7.32
CA GLU A 91 -5.92 -12.23 7.90
C GLU A 91 -4.66 -12.68 8.64
N LYS A 92 -4.75 -12.78 9.97
CA LYS A 92 -3.59 -13.08 10.82
C LYS A 92 -3.30 -14.58 10.91
N GLU A 93 -3.25 -15.24 9.77
CA GLU A 93 -2.79 -16.63 9.72
C GLU A 93 -1.27 -16.68 9.86
N GLU A 94 -0.77 -17.75 10.44
CA GLU A 94 0.66 -17.93 10.72
C GLU A 94 1.51 -17.75 9.47
N ARG A 95 1.09 -18.33 8.35
CA ARG A 95 1.86 -18.26 7.10
C ARG A 95 1.98 -16.83 6.55
N TYR A 96 0.93 -16.03 6.69
CA TYR A 96 0.94 -14.63 6.24
C TYR A 96 1.82 -13.79 7.16
N GLN A 97 1.66 -13.96 8.46
CA GLN A 97 2.47 -13.24 9.43
C GLN A 97 3.96 -13.59 9.32
N ARG A 98 4.28 -14.85 9.07
CA ARG A 98 5.65 -15.30 8.86
C ARG A 98 6.30 -14.58 7.68
N ARG A 99 5.56 -14.44 6.58
CA ARG A 99 6.08 -13.75 5.38
C ARG A 99 6.32 -12.28 5.64
N LEU A 100 5.41 -11.62 6.37
CA LEU A 100 5.59 -10.21 6.74
C LEU A 100 6.80 -10.04 7.66
N ASN A 101 7.00 -10.95 8.60
CA ASN A 101 8.17 -10.90 9.48
C ASN A 101 9.47 -11.02 8.69
N LYS A 102 9.49 -11.83 7.65
CA LYS A 102 10.66 -11.95 6.77
C LYS A 102 10.93 -10.67 6.00
N ILE A 103 9.87 -10.00 5.54
CA ILE A 103 10.00 -8.70 4.87
C ILE A 103 10.57 -7.67 5.84
N GLU A 104 10.10 -7.65 7.07
CA GLU A 104 10.60 -6.75 8.11
C GLU A 104 12.08 -7.00 8.41
N GLN A 105 12.51 -8.26 8.41
CA GLN A 105 13.92 -8.61 8.56
C GLN A 105 14.77 -8.01 7.44
N ILE A 106 14.29 -8.09 6.20
CA ILE A 106 14.98 -7.48 5.06
C ILE A 106 15.14 -5.98 5.27
N GLU A 107 14.08 -5.32 5.71
CA GLU A 107 14.11 -3.88 6.03
C GLU A 107 15.18 -3.55 7.05
N ASN A 108 15.23 -4.34 8.13
CA ASN A 108 16.15 -4.10 9.22
C ASN A 108 17.62 -4.37 8.86
N GLU A 109 17.87 -5.20 7.87
CA GLU A 109 19.22 -5.54 7.41
C GLU A 109 19.79 -4.50 6.46
N GLN A 110 18.98 -3.60 5.95
CA GLN A 110 19.41 -2.60 4.97
C GLN A 110 19.62 -1.24 5.64
N LEU A 111 20.77 -1.08 6.22
CA LEU A 111 21.14 0.18 6.88
C LEU A 111 22.26 0.90 6.18
#